data_2665572e6ff3a4945c472b055ec94b41
#
_entry.id   2665572e6ff3a4945c472b055ec94b41
#
_cell.length_a   1.000
_cell.length_b   1.000
_cell.length_c   1.000
_cell.angle_alpha   90.00
_cell.angle_beta   90.00
_cell.angle_gamma   90.00
#
_symmetry.space_group_name_H-M   'P 1'
#
loop_
_entity.id
_entity.type
_entity.pdbx_description
1 polymer ?
#
loop_
_entity_poly.entity_id
_entity_poly.type
_entity_poly.pdbx_seq_one_letter_code
_entity_poly.pdbx_strand_id
1 'polypeptide(L)'
;MFNFFIIMDEIQGNNIARNFSSEYFNYTINFIISKGFPSLSAFPDFSLILCDLDKNIELAKTHNIPVIALSHENNRQESLMETPWLILDADALTPFFLNEVYCRHYKKPLTITTTKRCIIGELTTRQLPELLQLQKENKNNPSGCFFPQTCTTYAEAEKFLQNYIKNQYAFYGYGIYGIFNKENEKFLGIAGFSPLENAIISEIPNSKEKFLKISENFSERNFEKTSENNLNEYFTEIGYSILKQWQQQGFASEVLPPLIHFGKEYLGFTEIITRIEKSNIASIRLSQKNNLKILIY
;
A
#
# COMPACT_ATOMS: atom_id res chain seq x y z
N MET A 1 -13.78 -12.60 -7.96
CA MET A 1 -15.02 -12.38 -7.20
C MET A 1 -14.71 -12.58 -5.75
N PHE A 2 -15.00 -11.58 -4.90
CA PHE A 2 -14.85 -11.66 -3.45
C PHE A 2 -16.20 -11.98 -2.80
N ASN A 3 -16.19 -12.85 -1.79
CA ASN A 3 -17.36 -13.11 -0.95
C ASN A 3 -17.15 -12.42 0.40
N PHE A 4 -17.92 -11.38 0.65
CA PHE A 4 -17.81 -10.58 1.87
C PHE A 4 -18.97 -10.89 2.78
N PHE A 5 -18.67 -11.59 3.87
CA PHE A 5 -19.63 -11.99 4.89
C PHE A 5 -19.71 -10.92 5.96
N ILE A 6 -20.89 -10.35 6.16
CA ILE A 6 -21.17 -9.39 7.23
C ILE A 6 -21.95 -10.14 8.31
N ILE A 7 -21.28 -10.46 9.42
CA ILE A 7 -21.84 -11.26 10.51
C ILE A 7 -22.12 -10.36 11.71
N MET A 8 -23.29 -9.74 11.71
CA MET A 8 -23.77 -8.81 12.73
C MET A 8 -25.30 -8.67 12.67
N ASP A 9 -25.88 -7.70 13.38
CA ASP A 9 -27.29 -7.36 13.25
C ASP A 9 -27.66 -7.04 11.80
N GLU A 10 -28.81 -7.55 11.36
CA GLU A 10 -29.22 -7.48 9.95
C GLU A 10 -29.45 -6.05 9.45
N ILE A 11 -29.97 -5.17 10.30
CA ILE A 11 -30.23 -3.76 9.94
C ILE A 11 -28.89 -3.06 9.69
N GLN A 12 -27.93 -3.24 10.61
CA GLN A 12 -26.61 -2.64 10.53
C GLN A 12 -25.84 -3.21 9.33
N GLY A 13 -25.85 -4.55 9.14
CA GLY A 13 -25.21 -5.20 8.01
C GLY A 13 -25.76 -4.75 6.66
N ASN A 14 -27.08 -4.60 6.53
CA ASN A 14 -27.71 -4.07 5.32
C ASN A 14 -27.31 -2.62 5.03
N ASN A 15 -27.20 -1.78 6.06
CA ASN A 15 -26.75 -0.40 5.89
C ASN A 15 -25.31 -0.33 5.37
N ILE A 16 -24.41 -1.13 5.93
CA ILE A 16 -23.01 -1.24 5.46
C ILE A 16 -22.98 -1.70 4.00
N ALA A 17 -23.68 -2.76 3.65
CA ALA A 17 -23.70 -3.30 2.29
C ALA A 17 -24.23 -2.29 1.25
N ARG A 18 -25.24 -1.48 1.63
CA ARG A 18 -25.83 -0.44 0.74
C ARG A 18 -24.88 0.73 0.51
N ASN A 19 -24.12 1.12 1.53
CA ASN A 19 -23.21 2.26 1.46
C ASN A 19 -21.89 1.88 0.77
N PHE A 20 -21.63 0.60 0.57
CA PHE A 20 -20.44 0.12 -0.05
C PHE A 20 -20.49 0.33 -1.56
N SER A 21 -19.74 1.29 -2.08
CA SER A 21 -19.64 1.52 -3.52
C SER A 21 -18.76 0.46 -4.18
N SER A 22 -19.35 -0.33 -5.08
CA SER A 22 -18.64 -1.36 -5.85
C SER A 22 -17.82 -0.80 -7.01
N GLU A 23 -17.82 0.52 -7.22
CA GLU A 23 -17.29 1.15 -8.44
C GLU A 23 -15.76 1.20 -8.56
N TYR A 24 -15.02 0.87 -7.49
CA TYR A 24 -13.57 1.12 -7.44
C TYR A 24 -12.67 -0.01 -7.95
N PHE A 25 -13.20 -1.21 -8.24
CA PHE A 25 -12.35 -2.33 -8.70
C PHE A 25 -13.06 -3.24 -9.70
N ASN A 26 -12.28 -3.88 -10.57
CA ASN A 26 -12.70 -4.95 -11.49
C ASN A 26 -13.15 -6.24 -10.75
N TYR A 27 -13.59 -6.16 -9.50
CA TYR A 27 -14.02 -7.30 -8.70
C TYR A 27 -15.50 -7.15 -8.33
N THR A 28 -16.28 -8.17 -8.61
CA THR A 28 -17.63 -8.30 -8.07
C THR A 28 -17.51 -8.71 -6.61
N ILE A 29 -18.13 -7.96 -5.70
CA ILE A 29 -18.22 -8.31 -4.29
C ILE A 29 -19.62 -8.85 -4.04
N ASN A 30 -19.72 -10.08 -3.54
CA ASN A 30 -20.96 -10.66 -3.07
C ASN A 30 -21.10 -10.41 -1.57
N PHE A 31 -22.13 -9.69 -1.17
CA PHE A 31 -22.46 -9.49 0.23
C PHE A 31 -23.37 -10.60 0.74
N ILE A 32 -22.97 -11.20 1.85
CA ILE A 32 -23.75 -12.23 2.55
C ILE A 32 -23.90 -11.76 4.00
N ILE A 33 -25.12 -11.40 4.38
CA ILE A 33 -25.43 -10.86 5.71
C ILE A 33 -26.03 -11.97 6.56
N SER A 34 -25.54 -12.14 7.79
CA SER A 34 -25.98 -13.18 8.71
C SER A 34 -25.89 -12.71 10.16
N LYS A 35 -26.89 -13.04 11.00
CA LYS A 35 -26.85 -12.80 12.46
C LYS A 35 -25.90 -13.72 13.24
N GLY A 36 -25.51 -14.82 12.65
CA GLY A 36 -24.64 -15.81 13.26
C GLY A 36 -23.61 -16.33 12.28
N PHE A 37 -22.58 -16.97 12.80
CA PHE A 37 -21.51 -17.54 11.98
C PHE A 37 -22.09 -18.63 11.07
N PRO A 38 -21.99 -18.52 9.75
CA PRO A 38 -22.51 -19.52 8.83
C PRO A 38 -21.78 -20.86 8.97
N SER A 39 -22.36 -21.93 8.43
CA SER A 39 -21.67 -23.23 8.35
C SER A 39 -20.41 -23.10 7.48
N LEU A 40 -19.38 -23.90 7.77
CA LEU A 40 -18.11 -23.88 7.04
C LEU A 40 -18.25 -24.07 5.51
N SER A 41 -19.21 -24.88 5.10
CA SER A 41 -19.50 -25.09 3.68
C SER A 41 -20.04 -23.84 2.96
N ALA A 42 -20.39 -22.79 3.72
CA ALA A 42 -20.83 -21.51 3.15
C ALA A 42 -19.70 -20.57 2.74
N PHE A 43 -18.44 -20.86 3.14
CA PHE A 43 -17.29 -20.00 2.84
C PHE A 43 -16.52 -20.53 1.62
N PRO A 44 -16.81 -20.07 0.41
CA PRO A 44 -16.02 -20.39 -0.76
C PRO A 44 -14.64 -19.74 -0.71
N ASP A 45 -13.76 -20.12 -1.63
CA ASP A 45 -12.50 -19.42 -1.84
C ASP A 45 -12.72 -17.89 -1.99
N PHE A 46 -11.77 -17.11 -1.53
CA PHE A 46 -11.85 -15.65 -1.51
C PHE A 46 -12.94 -15.07 -0.58
N SER A 47 -13.19 -15.75 0.54
CA SER A 47 -14.06 -15.22 1.60
C SER A 47 -13.30 -14.28 2.53
N LEU A 48 -14.00 -13.26 3.03
CA LEU A 48 -13.57 -12.33 4.05
C LEU A 48 -14.75 -12.02 4.96
N ILE A 49 -14.50 -11.86 6.25
CA ILE A 49 -15.55 -11.65 7.25
C ILE A 49 -15.40 -10.24 7.84
N LEU A 50 -16.52 -9.53 7.98
CA LEU A 50 -16.71 -8.42 8.89
C LEU A 50 -17.59 -8.88 10.04
N CYS A 51 -17.17 -8.68 11.30
CA CYS A 51 -17.98 -8.98 12.45
C CYS A 51 -17.72 -8.03 13.62
N ASP A 52 -18.58 -8.08 14.62
CA ASP A 52 -18.63 -7.18 15.76
C ASP A 52 -18.59 -7.88 17.13
N LEU A 53 -18.35 -9.22 17.14
CA LEU A 53 -18.30 -10.04 18.33
C LEU A 53 -17.02 -10.90 18.36
N ASP A 54 -16.37 -10.97 19.53
CA ASP A 54 -15.16 -11.75 19.76
C ASP A 54 -15.31 -13.24 19.37
N LYS A 55 -16.44 -13.86 19.68
CA LYS A 55 -16.73 -15.25 19.30
C LYS A 55 -16.68 -15.51 17.80
N ASN A 56 -17.07 -14.54 17.00
CA ASN A 56 -17.06 -14.66 15.54
C ASN A 56 -15.63 -14.49 14.99
N ILE A 57 -14.79 -13.67 15.65
CA ILE A 57 -13.37 -13.54 15.34
C ILE A 57 -12.65 -14.84 15.61
N GLU A 58 -12.88 -15.47 16.77
CA GLU A 58 -12.29 -16.77 17.13
C GLU A 58 -12.66 -17.86 16.13
N LEU A 59 -13.94 -17.93 15.74
CA LEU A 59 -14.40 -18.88 14.73
C LEU A 59 -13.73 -18.65 13.38
N ALA A 60 -13.64 -17.41 12.92
CA ALA A 60 -12.95 -17.08 11.68
C ALA A 60 -11.47 -17.52 11.70
N LYS A 61 -10.77 -17.23 12.80
CA LYS A 61 -9.37 -17.67 13.00
C LYS A 61 -9.22 -19.17 12.97
N THR A 62 -10.09 -19.91 13.70
CA THR A 62 -10.08 -21.37 13.74
C THR A 62 -10.19 -21.98 12.33
N HIS A 63 -10.86 -21.30 11.44
CA HIS A 63 -11.07 -21.73 10.05
C HIS A 63 -10.15 -21.06 9.04
N ASN A 64 -9.16 -20.30 9.52
CA ASN A 64 -8.20 -19.57 8.68
C ASN A 64 -8.87 -18.65 7.65
N ILE A 65 -9.96 -17.95 8.06
CA ILE A 65 -10.66 -16.98 7.23
C ILE A 65 -10.26 -15.57 7.68
N PRO A 66 -9.87 -14.66 6.76
CA PRO A 66 -9.55 -13.29 7.12
C PRO A 66 -10.75 -12.57 7.71
N VAL A 67 -10.54 -11.85 8.81
CA VAL A 67 -11.61 -11.19 9.56
C VAL A 67 -11.24 -9.75 9.89
N ILE A 68 -12.21 -8.85 9.70
CA ILE A 68 -12.19 -7.45 10.13
C ILE A 68 -13.16 -7.33 11.29
N ALA A 69 -12.75 -6.67 12.36
CA ALA A 69 -13.62 -6.32 13.47
C ALA A 69 -14.13 -4.88 13.33
N LEU A 70 -15.41 -4.66 13.57
CA LEU A 70 -16.03 -3.34 13.65
C LEU A 70 -16.39 -3.04 15.11
N SER A 71 -15.78 -1.99 15.68
CA SER A 71 -16.16 -1.45 16.98
C SER A 71 -17.24 -0.38 16.81
N HIS A 72 -18.26 -0.43 17.64
CA HIS A 72 -19.36 0.55 17.67
C HIS A 72 -19.96 0.67 19.07
N GLU A 73 -20.88 1.58 19.29
CA GLU A 73 -21.41 1.87 20.63
C GLU A 73 -22.06 0.66 21.32
N ASN A 74 -22.68 -0.23 20.56
CA ASN A 74 -23.44 -1.38 21.09
C ASN A 74 -22.58 -2.59 21.42
N ASN A 75 -21.27 -2.61 21.05
CA ASN A 75 -20.36 -3.72 21.33
C ASN A 75 -19.12 -3.32 22.17
N ARG A 76 -19.23 -2.25 22.97
CA ARG A 76 -18.11 -1.78 23.83
C ARG A 76 -17.60 -2.80 24.83
N GLN A 77 -18.36 -3.85 25.13
CA GLN A 77 -17.97 -4.96 26.01
C GLN A 77 -17.07 -5.99 25.30
N GLU A 78 -17.04 -5.99 23.96
CA GLU A 78 -16.19 -6.88 23.16
C GLU A 78 -14.77 -6.31 23.12
N SER A 79 -13.76 -7.17 23.23
CA SER A 79 -12.36 -6.76 23.13
C SER A 79 -11.94 -6.43 21.70
N LEU A 80 -12.38 -7.24 20.74
CA LEU A 80 -12.08 -7.18 19.30
C LEU A 80 -10.58 -7.23 18.96
N MET A 81 -9.71 -7.51 19.94
CA MET A 81 -8.24 -7.48 19.80
C MET A 81 -7.65 -8.74 19.16
N GLU A 82 -8.47 -9.77 18.92
CA GLU A 82 -8.03 -11.03 18.35
C GLU A 82 -7.78 -10.97 16.83
N THR A 83 -8.07 -9.85 16.20
CA THR A 83 -7.68 -9.56 14.80
C THR A 83 -6.82 -8.30 14.74
N PRO A 84 -5.81 -8.24 13.83
CA PRO A 84 -5.07 -7.00 13.58
C PRO A 84 -5.88 -5.93 12.82
N TRP A 85 -7.07 -6.29 12.32
CA TRP A 85 -7.91 -5.45 11.48
C TRP A 85 -9.12 -4.98 12.26
N LEU A 86 -8.94 -3.94 13.08
CA LEU A 86 -10.01 -3.27 13.81
C LEU A 86 -10.33 -1.93 13.14
N ILE A 87 -11.60 -1.72 12.82
CA ILE A 87 -12.11 -0.45 12.30
C ILE A 87 -13.13 0.14 13.27
N LEU A 88 -13.20 1.46 13.33
CA LEU A 88 -14.13 2.23 14.18
C LEU A 88 -15.30 2.78 13.35
N ASP A 89 -15.17 2.78 12.03
CA ASP A 89 -16.19 3.28 11.11
C ASP A 89 -16.23 2.39 9.86
N ALA A 90 -17.44 2.11 9.40
CA ALA A 90 -17.68 1.34 8.18
C ALA A 90 -17.20 2.06 6.91
N ASP A 91 -17.01 3.37 6.93
CA ASP A 91 -16.46 4.15 5.83
C ASP A 91 -14.99 3.79 5.52
N ALA A 92 -14.29 3.15 6.47
CA ALA A 92 -12.97 2.56 6.24
C ALA A 92 -12.98 1.34 5.31
N LEU A 93 -14.14 0.71 5.10
CA LEU A 93 -14.31 -0.45 4.25
C LEU A 93 -14.25 -0.06 2.77
N THR A 94 -13.07 0.02 2.21
CA THR A 94 -12.88 0.21 0.77
C THR A 94 -12.54 -1.12 0.09
N PRO A 95 -12.81 -1.30 -1.20
CA PRO A 95 -12.38 -2.50 -1.93
C PRO A 95 -10.87 -2.72 -1.85
N PHE A 96 -10.07 -1.65 -1.83
CA PHE A 96 -8.62 -1.76 -1.65
C PHE A 96 -8.28 -2.34 -0.27
N PHE A 97 -8.88 -1.82 0.80
CA PHE A 97 -8.68 -2.32 2.16
C PHE A 97 -9.08 -3.79 2.31
N LEU A 98 -10.23 -4.19 1.74
CA LEU A 98 -10.66 -5.60 1.75
C LEU A 98 -9.63 -6.50 1.04
N ASN A 99 -9.13 -6.07 -0.11
CA ASN A 99 -8.08 -6.80 -0.83
C ASN A 99 -6.77 -6.84 -0.05
N GLU A 100 -6.42 -5.77 0.64
CA GLU A 100 -5.24 -5.72 1.50
C GLU A 100 -5.37 -6.75 2.64
N VAL A 101 -6.45 -6.74 3.41
CA VAL A 101 -6.72 -7.71 4.48
C VAL A 101 -6.58 -9.14 3.97
N TYR A 102 -7.19 -9.42 2.82
CA TYR A 102 -7.10 -10.73 2.17
C TYR A 102 -5.65 -11.09 1.80
N CYS A 103 -4.94 -10.20 1.14
CA CYS A 103 -3.57 -10.45 0.71
C CYS A 103 -2.61 -10.64 1.90
N ARG A 104 -2.74 -9.84 2.95
CA ARG A 104 -1.92 -9.98 4.16
C ARG A 104 -2.18 -11.30 4.87
N HIS A 105 -3.45 -11.69 5.01
CA HIS A 105 -3.83 -12.95 5.65
C HIS A 105 -3.20 -14.16 4.93
N TYR A 106 -3.31 -14.22 3.61
CA TYR A 106 -2.80 -15.32 2.80
C TYR A 106 -1.36 -15.13 2.31
N LYS A 107 -0.66 -14.10 2.78
CA LYS A 107 0.73 -13.77 2.40
C LYS A 107 0.90 -13.65 0.88
N LYS A 108 -0.09 -13.06 0.22
CA LYS A 108 -0.08 -12.78 -1.21
C LYS A 108 0.44 -11.36 -1.49
N PRO A 109 1.12 -11.14 -2.62
CA PRO A 109 1.51 -9.78 -3.00
C PRO A 109 0.26 -8.95 -3.32
N LEU A 110 0.23 -7.71 -2.82
CA LEU A 110 -0.86 -6.77 -3.05
C LEU A 110 -0.66 -6.05 -4.38
N THR A 111 -1.72 -5.99 -5.19
CA THR A 111 -1.78 -5.08 -6.33
C THR A 111 -2.15 -3.69 -5.83
N ILE A 112 -1.27 -2.72 -6.07
CA ILE A 112 -1.42 -1.34 -5.62
C ILE A 112 -2.34 -0.56 -6.57
N THR A 113 -2.07 -0.63 -7.86
CA THR A 113 -2.90 0.00 -8.88
C THR A 113 -2.64 -0.64 -10.25
N THR A 114 -3.53 -0.38 -11.18
CA THR A 114 -3.38 -0.83 -12.58
C THR A 114 -3.56 0.33 -13.54
N THR A 115 -2.89 0.24 -14.68
CA THR A 115 -3.02 1.20 -15.78
C THR A 115 -3.54 0.50 -17.04
N LYS A 116 -3.47 1.18 -18.16
CA LYS A 116 -3.83 0.56 -19.44
C LYS A 116 -2.92 -0.65 -19.75
N ARG A 117 -1.60 -0.51 -19.55
CA ARG A 117 -0.59 -1.50 -19.92
C ARG A 117 0.15 -2.13 -18.74
N CYS A 118 0.02 -1.57 -17.53
CA CYS A 118 0.81 -2.00 -16.38
C CYS A 118 -0.03 -2.43 -15.20
N ILE A 119 0.53 -3.34 -14.42
CA ILE A 119 0.14 -3.66 -13.05
C ILE A 119 1.28 -3.16 -12.15
N ILE A 120 0.95 -2.40 -11.11
CA ILE A 120 1.88 -1.99 -10.06
C ILE A 120 1.51 -2.81 -8.81
N GLY A 121 2.46 -3.57 -8.29
CA GLY A 121 2.22 -4.46 -7.15
C GLY A 121 3.46 -4.75 -6.34
N GLU A 122 3.26 -5.35 -5.20
CA GLU A 122 4.35 -5.72 -4.31
C GLU A 122 5.30 -6.71 -4.98
N LEU A 123 6.57 -6.55 -4.68
CA LEU A 123 7.61 -7.48 -5.12
C LEU A 123 7.48 -8.83 -4.41
N THR A 124 7.89 -9.88 -5.09
CA THR A 124 8.11 -11.20 -4.51
C THR A 124 9.56 -11.63 -4.76
N THR A 125 9.99 -12.72 -4.17
CA THR A 125 11.33 -13.27 -4.42
C THR A 125 11.55 -13.68 -5.88
N ARG A 126 10.48 -13.88 -6.66
CA ARG A 126 10.56 -14.22 -8.08
C ARG A 126 11.22 -13.13 -8.93
N GLN A 127 11.15 -11.87 -8.49
CA GLN A 127 11.74 -10.75 -9.22
C GLN A 127 13.23 -10.53 -8.92
N LEU A 128 13.86 -11.39 -8.12
CA LEU A 128 15.28 -11.23 -7.77
C LEU A 128 16.22 -11.17 -8.99
N PRO A 129 16.07 -12.00 -10.02
CA PRO A 129 16.93 -11.91 -11.22
C PRO A 129 16.82 -10.58 -11.95
N GLU A 130 15.59 -10.08 -12.14
CA GLU A 130 15.32 -8.81 -12.83
C GLU A 130 15.75 -7.61 -11.99
N LEU A 131 15.62 -7.66 -10.67
CA LEU A 131 16.12 -6.64 -9.76
C LEU A 131 17.65 -6.55 -9.79
N LEU A 132 18.34 -7.70 -9.89
CA LEU A 132 19.80 -7.73 -10.07
C LEU A 132 20.22 -7.22 -11.45
N GLN A 133 19.42 -7.48 -12.49
CA GLN A 133 19.63 -6.89 -13.81
C GLN A 133 19.49 -5.36 -13.72
N LEU A 134 18.43 -4.86 -13.10
CA LEU A 134 18.19 -3.43 -12.90
C LEU A 134 19.34 -2.76 -12.14
N GLN A 135 19.88 -3.44 -11.11
CA GLN A 135 21.06 -3.00 -10.36
C GLN A 135 22.29 -2.83 -11.27
N LYS A 136 22.56 -3.83 -12.13
CA LYS A 136 23.69 -3.76 -13.08
C LYS A 136 23.53 -2.62 -14.09
N GLU A 137 22.30 -2.42 -14.57
CA GLU A 137 21.99 -1.36 -15.55
C GLU A 137 22.14 0.04 -14.94
N ASN A 138 21.88 0.18 -13.63
CA ASN A 138 21.97 1.45 -12.87
C ASN A 138 23.27 1.60 -12.07
N LYS A 139 24.32 0.84 -12.38
CA LYS A 139 25.59 0.87 -11.61
C LYS A 139 26.16 2.28 -11.39
N ASN A 140 25.96 3.16 -12.36
CA ASN A 140 26.42 4.56 -12.30
C ASN A 140 25.37 5.53 -11.74
N ASN A 141 24.17 5.04 -11.39
CA ASN A 141 23.10 5.82 -10.79
C ASN A 141 22.52 5.04 -9.59
N PRO A 142 23.16 5.13 -8.41
CA PRO A 142 22.73 4.38 -7.22
C PRO A 142 21.30 4.65 -6.77
N SER A 143 20.75 5.83 -7.02
CA SER A 143 19.36 6.17 -6.68
C SER A 143 18.33 5.41 -7.51
N GLY A 144 18.72 4.82 -8.63
CA GLY A 144 17.87 3.94 -9.44
C GLY A 144 17.94 2.46 -9.04
N CYS A 145 18.68 2.12 -7.97
CA CYS A 145 18.90 0.76 -7.52
C CYS A 145 17.92 0.39 -6.40
N PHE A 146 17.46 -0.86 -6.41
CA PHE A 146 16.65 -1.42 -5.32
C PHE A 146 17.51 -1.87 -4.13
N PHE A 147 18.63 -2.52 -4.42
CA PHE A 147 19.53 -3.04 -3.38
C PHE A 147 20.53 -1.96 -2.93
N PRO A 148 20.87 -1.90 -1.64
CA PRO A 148 21.96 -1.09 -1.16
C PRO A 148 23.29 -1.57 -1.76
N GLN A 149 24.28 -0.67 -1.85
CA GLN A 149 25.61 -1.00 -2.40
C GLN A 149 26.35 -2.08 -1.60
N THR A 150 25.95 -2.31 -0.36
CA THR A 150 26.49 -3.37 0.51
C THR A 150 26.05 -4.78 0.08
N CYS A 151 24.99 -4.92 -0.73
CA CYS A 151 24.59 -6.20 -1.30
C CYS A 151 25.47 -6.52 -2.49
N THR A 152 26.52 -7.31 -2.30
CA THR A 152 27.51 -7.65 -3.32
C THR A 152 27.34 -9.04 -3.90
N THR A 153 26.61 -9.92 -3.19
CA THR A 153 26.37 -11.31 -3.59
C THR A 153 24.90 -11.60 -3.83
N TYR A 154 24.62 -12.65 -4.57
CA TYR A 154 23.23 -13.11 -4.81
C TYR A 154 22.51 -13.43 -3.49
N ALA A 155 23.19 -14.12 -2.56
CA ALA A 155 22.61 -14.50 -1.27
C ALA A 155 22.26 -13.29 -0.40
N GLU A 156 23.09 -12.24 -0.42
CA GLU A 156 22.80 -10.99 0.29
C GLU A 156 21.58 -10.28 -0.32
N ALA A 157 21.51 -10.22 -1.64
CA ALA A 157 20.37 -9.62 -2.34
C ALA A 157 19.07 -10.40 -2.08
N GLU A 158 19.12 -11.73 -2.10
CA GLU A 158 17.96 -12.57 -1.76
C GLU A 158 17.49 -12.36 -0.33
N LYS A 159 18.41 -12.37 0.63
CA LYS A 159 18.09 -12.10 2.04
C LYS A 159 17.53 -10.69 2.25
N PHE A 160 18.10 -9.70 1.57
CA PHE A 160 17.58 -8.34 1.62
C PHE A 160 16.14 -8.28 1.10
N LEU A 161 15.87 -8.86 -0.08
CA LEU A 161 14.53 -8.87 -0.68
C LEU A 161 13.51 -9.58 0.21
N GLN A 162 13.86 -10.73 0.78
CA GLN A 162 13.00 -11.46 1.72
C GLN A 162 12.66 -10.61 2.95
N ASN A 163 13.65 -9.95 3.55
CA ASN A 163 13.46 -9.06 4.69
C ASN A 163 12.63 -7.83 4.30
N TYR A 164 12.86 -7.26 3.11
CA TYR A 164 12.09 -6.13 2.59
C TYR A 164 10.61 -6.49 2.45
N ILE A 165 10.30 -7.60 1.78
CA ILE A 165 8.92 -8.08 1.61
C ILE A 165 8.23 -8.30 2.96
N LYS A 166 8.93 -8.96 3.90
CA LYS A 166 8.38 -9.30 5.20
C LYS A 166 8.10 -8.08 6.08
N ASN A 167 9.00 -7.09 6.05
CA ASN A 167 8.97 -5.99 7.01
C ASN A 167 8.40 -4.70 6.39
N GLN A 168 8.82 -4.33 5.17
CA GLN A 168 8.47 -3.04 4.59
C GLN A 168 6.97 -2.92 4.34
N TYR A 169 6.40 -3.86 3.59
CA TYR A 169 4.98 -3.78 3.25
C TYR A 169 4.06 -4.02 4.45
N ALA A 170 4.42 -4.97 5.32
CA ALA A 170 3.57 -5.31 6.46
C ALA A 170 3.60 -4.27 7.59
N PHE A 171 4.73 -3.57 7.77
CA PHE A 171 4.90 -2.61 8.87
C PHE A 171 4.59 -1.16 8.45
N TYR A 172 5.11 -0.73 7.29
CA TYR A 172 4.92 0.65 6.83
C TYR A 172 3.69 0.82 5.92
N GLY A 173 3.11 -0.28 5.41
CA GLY A 173 1.99 -0.23 4.46
C GLY A 173 2.39 0.25 3.05
N TYR A 174 3.63 0.64 2.81
CA TYR A 174 4.13 1.13 1.53
C TYR A 174 5.59 0.76 1.28
N GLY A 175 6.05 0.94 0.06
CA GLY A 175 7.43 0.67 -0.33
C GLY A 175 7.66 0.83 -1.82
N ILE A 176 8.71 0.18 -2.31
CA ILE A 176 9.02 0.08 -3.74
C ILE A 176 8.29 -1.13 -4.31
N TYR A 177 7.53 -0.91 -5.35
CA TYR A 177 6.69 -1.90 -6.03
C TYR A 177 7.31 -2.31 -7.36
N GLY A 178 6.96 -3.52 -7.83
CA GLY A 178 7.24 -3.95 -9.18
C GLY A 178 6.26 -3.35 -10.18
N ILE A 179 6.75 -3.04 -11.36
CA ILE A 179 5.95 -2.66 -12.52
C ILE A 179 5.93 -3.87 -13.46
N PHE A 180 4.75 -4.36 -13.77
CA PHE A 180 4.56 -5.54 -14.61
C PHE A 180 3.73 -5.18 -15.85
N ASN A 181 4.05 -5.78 -16.98
CA ASN A 181 3.21 -5.67 -18.16
C ASN A 181 1.90 -6.44 -17.95
N LYS A 182 0.76 -5.80 -18.22
CA LYS A 182 -0.57 -6.37 -17.95
C LYS A 182 -0.92 -7.58 -18.83
N GLU A 183 -0.36 -7.67 -20.03
CA GLU A 183 -0.70 -8.72 -20.99
C GLU A 183 0.10 -10.02 -20.74
N ASN A 184 1.37 -9.89 -20.33
CA ASN A 184 2.28 -11.03 -20.27
C ASN A 184 3.03 -11.15 -18.92
N GLU A 185 2.67 -10.33 -17.95
CA GLU A 185 3.23 -10.29 -16.58
C GLU A 185 4.75 -10.09 -16.51
N LYS A 186 5.38 -9.68 -17.60
CA LYS A 186 6.83 -9.41 -17.62
C LYS A 186 7.15 -8.23 -16.73
N PHE A 187 8.22 -8.36 -15.96
CA PHE A 187 8.75 -7.28 -15.13
C PHE A 187 9.37 -6.18 -16.01
N LEU A 188 8.93 -4.96 -15.79
CA LEU A 188 9.36 -3.77 -16.56
C LEU A 188 10.34 -2.91 -15.75
N GLY A 189 10.25 -2.94 -14.42
CA GLY A 189 11.01 -2.09 -13.53
C GLY A 189 10.37 -1.96 -12.17
N ILE A 190 10.74 -0.91 -11.46
CA ILE A 190 10.23 -0.59 -10.12
C ILE A 190 9.75 0.85 -10.05
N ALA A 191 8.78 1.11 -9.18
CA ALA A 191 8.40 2.45 -8.74
C ALA A 191 7.81 2.38 -7.34
N GLY A 192 7.91 3.46 -6.56
CA GLY A 192 7.33 3.43 -5.21
C GLY A 192 7.83 4.55 -4.34
N PHE A 193 7.60 4.38 -3.05
CA PHE A 193 7.85 5.39 -2.04
C PHE A 193 8.93 4.93 -1.07
N SER A 194 9.73 5.89 -0.62
CA SER A 194 10.76 5.71 0.39
C SER A 194 10.64 6.80 1.45
N PRO A 195 10.92 6.50 2.73
CA PRO A 195 11.01 7.53 3.76
C PRO A 195 12.07 8.57 3.39
N LEU A 196 11.80 9.83 3.72
CA LEU A 196 12.80 10.89 3.62
C LEU A 196 13.62 10.96 4.91
N GLU A 197 14.91 11.18 4.77
CA GLU A 197 15.77 11.49 5.91
C GLU A 197 15.40 12.86 6.49
N ASN A 198 15.44 12.99 7.82
CA ASN A 198 15.12 14.25 8.52
C ASN A 198 15.97 15.43 8.03
N ALA A 199 17.23 15.19 7.67
CA ALA A 199 18.11 16.20 7.08
C ALA A 199 17.53 16.79 5.79
N ILE A 200 16.95 15.94 4.92
CA ILE A 200 16.33 16.37 3.65
C ILE A 200 15.03 17.11 3.91
N ILE A 201 14.23 16.65 4.89
CA ILE A 201 12.98 17.33 5.25
C ILE A 201 13.25 18.76 5.71
N SER A 202 14.33 19.00 6.47
CA SER A 202 14.69 20.33 6.93
C SER A 202 15.07 21.32 5.81
N GLU A 203 15.48 20.82 4.64
CA GLU A 203 15.78 21.62 3.44
C GLU A 203 14.51 21.99 2.64
N ILE A 204 13.37 21.38 2.94
CA ILE A 204 12.11 21.66 2.26
C ILE A 204 11.55 23.00 2.79
N PRO A 205 11.38 24.04 1.95
CA PRO A 205 10.81 25.30 2.39
C PRO A 205 9.44 25.12 3.08
N ASN A 206 9.27 25.75 4.22
CA ASN A 206 8.04 25.73 5.04
C ASN A 206 7.66 24.32 5.56
N SER A 207 8.59 23.36 5.61
CA SER A 207 8.32 22.02 6.14
C SER A 207 7.78 22.06 7.57
N LYS A 208 8.36 22.91 8.45
CA LYS A 208 7.89 23.09 9.83
C LYS A 208 6.49 23.69 9.93
N GLU A 209 6.17 24.70 9.11
CA GLU A 209 4.84 25.30 9.08
C GLU A 209 3.77 24.33 8.54
N LYS A 210 4.12 23.55 7.52
CA LYS A 210 3.23 22.52 7.00
C LYS A 210 2.97 21.44 8.04
N PHE A 211 3.99 21.03 8.79
CA PHE A 211 3.86 20.09 9.89
C PHE A 211 2.95 20.61 11.00
N LEU A 212 3.13 21.88 11.43
CA LEU A 212 2.28 22.48 12.44
C LEU A 212 0.80 22.50 12.02
N LYS A 213 0.51 22.89 10.78
CA LYS A 213 -0.86 22.85 10.23
C LYS A 213 -1.44 21.45 10.15
N ILE A 214 -0.63 20.44 9.82
CA ILE A 214 -1.06 19.04 9.81
C ILE A 214 -1.36 18.59 11.25
N SER A 215 -0.48 18.86 12.20
CA SER A 215 -0.68 18.50 13.61
C SER A 215 -1.89 19.20 14.23
N GLU A 216 -2.18 20.44 13.87
CA GLU A 216 -3.39 21.16 14.30
C GLU A 216 -4.67 20.48 13.77
N ASN A 217 -4.71 20.06 12.51
CA ASN A 217 -5.84 19.35 11.92
C ASN A 217 -6.06 17.95 12.51
N PHE A 218 -5.01 17.32 13.06
CA PHE A 218 -5.08 16.00 13.72
C PHE A 218 -5.31 16.08 15.23
N SER A 219 -5.08 17.23 15.89
CA SER A 219 -5.34 17.40 17.33
C SER A 219 -6.80 17.23 17.71
N GLU A 220 -7.74 17.42 16.77
CA GLU A 220 -9.16 17.10 16.94
C GLU A 220 -9.48 15.59 16.99
N ARG A 221 -8.52 14.71 16.66
CA ARG A 221 -8.68 13.25 16.62
C ARG A 221 -7.85 12.50 17.67
N ASN A 222 -7.56 13.08 18.84
CA ASN A 222 -6.91 12.41 19.99
C ASN A 222 -5.55 11.73 19.69
N PHE A 223 -4.69 12.33 18.89
CA PHE A 223 -3.30 11.91 18.82
C PHE A 223 -2.46 12.67 19.83
N GLU A 224 -2.05 11.98 20.91
CA GLU A 224 -1.05 12.50 21.84
C GLU A 224 0.22 12.87 21.08
N LYS A 225 0.73 14.08 21.34
CA LYS A 225 2.02 14.68 20.94
C LYS A 225 2.84 13.85 19.98
N THR A 226 2.65 14.07 18.68
CA THR A 226 3.58 13.60 17.65
C THR A 226 4.92 14.29 17.86
N SER A 227 5.93 13.51 18.27
CA SER A 227 7.30 13.97 18.37
C SER A 227 7.82 14.39 16.98
N GLU A 228 8.84 15.24 16.92
CA GLU A 228 9.52 15.66 15.67
C GLU A 228 9.98 14.49 14.78
N ASN A 229 9.95 13.26 15.29
CA ASN A 229 10.31 12.03 14.60
C ASN A 229 9.24 11.52 13.59
N ASN A 230 8.02 12.07 13.59
CA ASN A 230 6.92 11.60 12.74
C ASN A 230 6.73 12.45 11.47
N LEU A 231 7.63 13.38 11.14
CA LEU A 231 7.61 14.13 9.88
C LEU A 231 7.63 13.22 8.65
N ASN A 232 8.26 12.05 8.78
CA ASN A 232 8.36 11.06 7.71
C ASN A 232 7.01 10.42 7.32
N GLU A 233 5.98 10.52 8.17
CA GLU A 233 4.65 10.00 7.86
C GLU A 233 3.91 10.83 6.80
N TYR A 234 4.28 12.10 6.65
CA TYR A 234 3.63 13.04 5.74
C TYR A 234 4.45 13.41 4.52
N PHE A 235 5.76 13.19 4.60
CA PHE A 235 6.71 13.51 3.55
C PHE A 235 7.35 12.22 3.03
N THR A 236 7.32 12.02 1.73
CA THR A 236 7.91 10.83 1.12
C THR A 236 8.63 11.17 -0.16
N GLU A 237 9.61 10.34 -0.51
CA GLU A 237 10.25 10.37 -1.82
C GLU A 237 9.58 9.36 -2.73
N ILE A 238 9.22 9.77 -3.95
CA ILE A 238 8.83 8.86 -5.01
C ILE A 238 9.99 8.66 -5.97
N GLY A 239 10.29 7.38 -6.25
CA GLY A 239 11.30 6.99 -7.21
C GLY A 239 10.78 5.96 -8.20
N TYR A 240 11.47 5.83 -9.33
CA TYR A 240 11.21 4.78 -10.32
C TYR A 240 12.45 4.43 -11.13
N SER A 241 12.50 3.21 -11.60
CA SER A 241 13.54 2.74 -12.50
C SER A 241 12.98 1.69 -13.45
N ILE A 242 13.20 1.88 -14.75
CA ILE A 242 12.72 0.99 -15.82
C ILE A 242 13.93 0.30 -16.44
N LEU A 243 13.84 -1.02 -16.65
CA LEU A 243 14.85 -1.80 -17.37
C LEU A 243 15.11 -1.20 -18.75
N LYS A 244 16.37 -1.13 -19.19
CA LYS A 244 16.80 -0.47 -20.45
C LYS A 244 15.97 -0.87 -21.65
N GLN A 245 15.68 -2.16 -21.78
CA GLN A 245 14.87 -2.69 -22.89
C GLN A 245 13.43 -2.16 -22.96
N TRP A 246 12.91 -1.60 -21.85
CA TRP A 246 11.56 -1.07 -21.72
C TRP A 246 11.52 0.47 -21.60
N GLN A 247 12.69 1.12 -21.60
CA GLN A 247 12.76 2.57 -21.55
C GLN A 247 12.23 3.20 -22.84
N GLN A 248 11.93 4.49 -22.80
CA GLN A 248 11.44 5.31 -23.93
C GLN A 248 10.10 4.82 -24.54
N GLN A 249 9.41 3.88 -23.91
CA GLN A 249 8.10 3.37 -24.34
C GLN A 249 6.92 4.00 -23.56
N GLY A 250 7.18 4.99 -22.70
CA GLY A 250 6.18 5.72 -21.94
C GLY A 250 5.68 5.02 -20.67
N PHE A 251 6.25 3.89 -20.25
CA PHE A 251 5.80 3.17 -19.05
C PHE A 251 5.90 4.00 -17.79
N ALA A 252 7.00 4.70 -17.53
CA ALA A 252 7.14 5.56 -16.36
C ALA A 252 6.09 6.68 -16.35
N SER A 253 5.80 7.28 -17.52
CA SER A 253 4.78 8.32 -17.65
C SER A 253 3.37 7.82 -17.40
N GLU A 254 3.11 6.55 -17.64
CA GLU A 254 1.82 5.89 -17.40
C GLU A 254 1.65 5.50 -15.95
N VAL A 255 2.71 5.05 -15.29
CA VAL A 255 2.71 4.51 -13.92
C VAL A 255 2.71 5.60 -12.85
N LEU A 256 3.43 6.70 -13.09
CA LEU A 256 3.67 7.72 -12.07
C LEU A 256 2.39 8.43 -11.58
N PRO A 257 1.46 8.90 -12.45
CA PRO A 257 0.24 9.59 -12.01
C PRO A 257 -0.63 8.74 -11.06
N PRO A 258 -1.02 7.48 -11.38
CA PRO A 258 -1.83 6.68 -10.48
C PRO A 258 -1.10 6.29 -9.19
N LEU A 259 0.23 6.16 -9.22
CA LEU A 259 1.01 5.92 -8.01
C LEU A 259 1.04 7.15 -7.10
N ILE A 260 1.18 8.36 -7.66
CA ILE A 260 1.08 9.62 -6.89
C ILE A 260 -0.30 9.75 -6.26
N HIS A 261 -1.36 9.44 -7.02
CA HIS A 261 -2.73 9.44 -6.51
C HIS A 261 -2.89 8.47 -5.33
N PHE A 262 -2.39 7.23 -5.48
CA PHE A 262 -2.37 6.25 -4.40
C PHE A 262 -1.65 6.78 -3.14
N GLY A 263 -0.48 7.39 -3.30
CA GLY A 263 0.27 7.97 -2.18
C GLY A 263 -0.50 9.06 -1.43
N LYS A 264 -1.25 9.89 -2.14
CA LYS A 264 -2.04 10.97 -1.54
C LYS A 264 -3.33 10.50 -0.90
N GLU A 265 -4.11 9.70 -1.63
CA GLU A 265 -5.48 9.33 -1.21
C GLU A 265 -5.52 8.15 -0.23
N TYR A 266 -4.62 7.17 -0.38
CA TYR A 266 -4.62 5.98 0.48
C TYR A 266 -3.55 6.02 1.57
N LEU A 267 -2.34 6.53 1.25
CA LEU A 267 -1.25 6.59 2.22
C LEU A 267 -1.22 7.91 2.99
N GLY A 268 -2.02 8.91 2.58
CA GLY A 268 -2.13 10.19 3.27
C GLY A 268 -0.89 11.09 3.13
N PHE A 269 -0.02 10.85 2.15
CA PHE A 269 1.16 11.69 1.95
C PHE A 269 0.74 13.09 1.50
N THR A 270 1.13 14.09 2.26
CA THR A 270 0.84 15.50 1.97
C THR A 270 1.86 16.11 1.01
N GLU A 271 3.11 15.67 1.08
CA GLU A 271 4.18 16.12 0.22
C GLU A 271 4.93 14.92 -0.37
N ILE A 272 4.91 14.78 -1.68
CA ILE A 272 5.66 13.76 -2.42
C ILE A 272 6.74 14.48 -3.19
N ILE A 273 7.99 14.17 -2.93
CA ILE A 273 9.15 14.75 -3.60
C ILE A 273 9.88 13.69 -4.42
N THR A 274 10.75 14.13 -5.29
CA THR A 274 11.70 13.25 -5.99
C THR A 274 13.09 13.88 -6.01
N ARG A 275 14.11 13.06 -5.82
CA ARG A 275 15.53 13.46 -5.93
C ARG A 275 16.05 13.00 -7.28
N ILE A 276 16.60 13.93 -8.05
CA ILE A 276 17.03 13.64 -9.41
C ILE A 276 18.40 14.25 -9.66
N GLU A 277 19.32 13.45 -10.19
CA GLU A 277 20.60 13.93 -10.68
C GLU A 277 20.40 14.95 -11.80
N LYS A 278 21.16 16.05 -11.76
CA LYS A 278 21.08 17.16 -12.72
C LYS A 278 21.15 16.72 -14.18
N SER A 279 21.90 15.68 -14.48
CA SER A 279 22.07 15.12 -15.82
C SER A 279 20.84 14.35 -16.33
N ASN A 280 19.92 13.91 -15.45
CA ASN A 280 18.76 13.10 -15.81
C ASN A 280 17.57 13.96 -16.25
N ILE A 281 17.72 14.61 -17.41
CA ILE A 281 16.72 15.52 -17.99
C ILE A 281 15.36 14.82 -18.23
N ALA A 282 15.37 13.54 -18.56
CA ALA A 282 14.12 12.80 -18.82
C ALA A 282 13.28 12.68 -17.54
N SER A 283 13.88 12.33 -16.41
CA SER A 283 13.20 12.25 -15.11
C SER A 283 12.78 13.63 -14.61
N ILE A 284 13.59 14.67 -14.80
CA ILE A 284 13.22 16.06 -14.46
C ILE A 284 11.94 16.47 -15.19
N ARG A 285 11.88 16.28 -16.51
CA ARG A 285 10.69 16.62 -17.32
C ARG A 285 9.45 15.83 -16.90
N LEU A 286 9.61 14.53 -16.61
CA LEU A 286 8.50 13.69 -16.18
C LEU A 286 7.97 14.13 -14.82
N SER A 287 8.84 14.46 -13.87
CA SER A 287 8.48 14.95 -12.55
C SER A 287 7.79 16.32 -12.61
N GLN A 288 8.27 17.23 -13.47
CA GLN A 288 7.62 18.52 -13.72
C GLN A 288 6.20 18.36 -14.28
N LYS A 289 6.02 17.42 -15.24
CA LYS A 289 4.71 17.10 -15.81
C LYS A 289 3.71 16.61 -14.76
N ASN A 290 4.20 15.96 -13.70
CA ASN A 290 3.39 15.44 -12.59
C ASN A 290 3.32 16.40 -11.39
N ASN A 291 3.79 17.64 -11.52
CA ASN A 291 3.82 18.64 -10.46
C ASN A 291 4.53 18.16 -9.18
N LEU A 292 5.52 17.30 -9.32
CA LEU A 292 6.32 16.85 -8.19
C LEU A 292 7.35 17.92 -7.81
N LYS A 293 7.62 18.04 -6.52
CA LYS A 293 8.74 18.82 -6.02
C LYS A 293 10.03 18.06 -6.28
N ILE A 294 10.98 18.74 -6.93
CA ILE A 294 12.23 18.13 -7.38
C ILE A 294 13.37 18.70 -6.56
N LEU A 295 14.16 17.82 -5.93
CA LEU A 295 15.45 18.13 -5.37
C LEU A 295 16.52 17.64 -6.35
N ILE A 296 17.31 18.58 -6.87
CA ILE A 296 18.38 18.29 -7.85
C ILE A 296 19.71 18.21 -7.12
N TYR A 297 20.49 17.17 -7.38
CA TYR A 297 21.83 16.97 -6.84
C TYR A 297 22.88 16.69 -7.92
#